data_5aeb762e74fee1e45f0de68c1f0bde60
#
_entry.id   5aeb762e74fee1e45f0de68c1f0bde60
#
_cell.length_a   1.000
_cell.length_b   1.000
_cell.length_c   1.000
_cell.angle_alpha   90.00
_cell.angle_beta   90.00
_cell.angle_gamma   90.00
#
_symmetry.space_group_name_H-M   'P 1'
#
loop_
_entity.id
_entity.type
_entity.pdbx_description
1 polymer ?
#
loop_
_entity_poly.entity_id
_entity_poly.type
_entity_poly.pdbx_seq_one_letter_code
_entity_poly.pdbx_strand_id
1 'polypeptide(L)'
;MRALSLLCLLSSLILAACAIPYQTPEARGQIERDLSVNANDIINISETNFCALRYGDEALCHAKIGLGVLTRKGLVLTLYNSGHYHADLTLRPEDVLCGSTATSRVTPEPVNMFTREYAVVLLPLNEQGKWNGSMHEQMIDYLLKNGQPLLIGTAGKSSRLSDKDKIITGTIPGTKLPYMTELKYMEQLNPCPVPVGEGH
;
A
#
# COMPACT_ATOMS: atom_id res chain seq x y z
N MET A 1 -2.61 -49.70 0.29
CA MET A 1 -1.56 -48.65 0.28
C MET A 1 -1.63 -47.67 -0.91
N ARG A 2 -2.26 -47.98 -2.04
CA ARG A 2 -2.38 -47.05 -3.19
C ARG A 2 -3.42 -45.93 -3.04
N ALA A 3 -4.44 -46.13 -2.22
CA ALA A 3 -5.48 -45.12 -1.99
C ALA A 3 -5.06 -43.93 -1.09
N LEU A 4 -4.14 -44.19 -0.14
CA LEU A 4 -3.61 -43.17 0.76
C LEU A 4 -2.71 -42.12 0.03
N SER A 5 -1.96 -42.58 -0.98
CA SER A 5 -1.08 -41.71 -1.78
C SER A 5 -1.85 -40.74 -2.67
N LEU A 6 -3.04 -41.14 -3.15
CA LEU A 6 -3.88 -40.26 -3.95
C LEU A 6 -4.53 -39.11 -3.10
N LEU A 7 -4.90 -39.39 -1.85
CA LEU A 7 -5.48 -38.40 -0.95
C LEU A 7 -4.48 -37.30 -0.55
N CYS A 8 -3.19 -37.68 -0.36
CA CYS A 8 -2.14 -36.69 -0.05
C CYS A 8 -1.82 -35.76 -1.23
N LEU A 9 -1.94 -36.26 -2.48
CA LEU A 9 -1.72 -35.46 -3.68
C LEU A 9 -2.86 -34.46 -3.93
N LEU A 10 -4.11 -34.80 -3.60
CA LEU A 10 -5.24 -33.87 -3.72
C LEU A 10 -5.23 -32.77 -2.65
N SER A 11 -4.75 -33.06 -1.43
CA SER A 11 -4.70 -32.07 -0.36
C SER A 11 -3.62 -30.98 -0.57
N SER A 12 -2.55 -31.29 -1.30
CA SER A 12 -1.50 -30.29 -1.61
C SER A 12 -1.91 -29.28 -2.70
N LEU A 13 -2.90 -29.61 -3.52
CA LEU A 13 -3.42 -28.70 -4.55
C LEU A 13 -4.37 -27.60 -4.01
N ILE A 14 -4.94 -27.81 -2.82
CA ILE A 14 -5.93 -26.88 -2.26
C ILE A 14 -5.27 -25.72 -1.50
N LEU A 15 -4.03 -25.84 -1.06
CA LEU A 15 -3.30 -24.82 -0.30
C LEU A 15 -2.67 -23.70 -1.15
N ALA A 16 -2.66 -23.86 -2.48
CA ALA A 16 -2.09 -22.86 -3.39
C ALA A 16 -3.07 -21.73 -3.77
N ALA A 17 -4.32 -21.76 -3.28
CA ALA A 17 -5.41 -20.92 -3.81
C ALA A 17 -5.50 -19.50 -3.25
N CYS A 18 -4.66 -19.07 -2.30
CA CYS A 18 -4.75 -17.75 -1.67
C CYS A 18 -3.60 -16.79 -2.01
N ALA A 19 -2.54 -17.24 -2.70
CA ALA A 19 -1.44 -16.37 -3.07
C ALA A 19 -1.72 -15.70 -4.42
N ILE A 20 -1.43 -14.38 -4.51
CA ILE A 20 -1.50 -13.67 -5.78
C ILE A 20 -0.32 -14.17 -6.65
N PRO A 21 -0.55 -14.78 -7.82
CA PRO A 21 0.54 -15.26 -8.66
C PRO A 21 1.27 -14.07 -9.30
N TYR A 22 2.60 -14.01 -9.24
CA TYR A 22 3.38 -12.95 -9.92
C TYR A 22 4.81 -13.33 -10.29
N GLN A 23 5.23 -14.54 -9.89
CA GLN A 23 6.61 -14.96 -10.08
C GLN A 23 6.83 -15.76 -11.37
N THR A 24 5.81 -16.50 -11.82
CA THR A 24 5.95 -17.32 -13.02
C THR A 24 5.97 -16.46 -14.28
N PRO A 25 6.63 -16.90 -15.36
CA PRO A 25 6.64 -16.20 -16.65
C PRO A 25 5.22 -15.92 -17.18
N GLU A 26 4.30 -16.88 -16.97
CA GLU A 26 2.90 -16.75 -17.39
C GLU A 26 2.17 -15.64 -16.63
N ALA A 27 2.34 -15.59 -15.30
CA ALA A 27 1.76 -14.55 -14.46
C ALA A 27 2.33 -13.17 -14.80
N ARG A 28 3.66 -13.08 -15.04
CA ARG A 28 4.30 -11.84 -15.48
C ARG A 28 3.78 -11.36 -16.82
N GLY A 29 3.69 -12.25 -17.82
CA GLY A 29 3.10 -11.92 -19.11
C GLY A 29 1.63 -11.51 -19.01
N GLN A 30 0.89 -12.03 -18.02
CA GLN A 30 -0.47 -11.58 -17.76
C GLN A 30 -0.51 -10.19 -17.11
N ILE A 31 0.35 -9.91 -16.13
CA ILE A 31 0.50 -8.58 -15.53
C ILE A 31 0.79 -7.53 -16.62
N GLU A 32 1.70 -7.82 -17.52
CA GLU A 32 2.04 -6.93 -18.63
C GLU A 32 0.83 -6.61 -19.51
N ARG A 33 0.04 -7.62 -19.87
CA ARG A 33 -1.17 -7.44 -20.69
C ARG A 33 -2.27 -6.70 -19.92
N ASP A 34 -2.60 -7.16 -18.73
CA ASP A 34 -3.72 -6.64 -17.95
C ASP A 34 -3.49 -5.17 -17.54
N LEU A 35 -2.23 -4.80 -17.24
CA LEU A 35 -1.87 -3.45 -16.81
C LEU A 35 -1.34 -2.58 -17.95
N SER A 36 -1.18 -3.12 -19.16
CA SER A 36 -0.59 -2.42 -20.32
C SER A 36 0.81 -1.85 -20.00
N VAL A 37 1.62 -2.59 -19.23
CA VAL A 37 3.01 -2.23 -18.90
C VAL A 37 3.99 -3.00 -19.78
N ASN A 38 5.11 -2.36 -20.13
CA ASN A 38 6.15 -3.02 -20.90
C ASN A 38 7.08 -3.78 -19.94
N ALA A 39 7.41 -5.04 -20.25
CA ALA A 39 8.34 -5.87 -19.50
C ALA A 39 9.66 -5.16 -19.19
N ASN A 40 10.22 -4.46 -20.18
CA ASN A 40 11.49 -3.74 -20.04
C ASN A 40 11.42 -2.52 -19.10
N ASP A 41 10.21 -2.00 -18.83
CA ASP A 41 10.00 -0.89 -17.91
C ASP A 41 9.83 -1.37 -16.46
N ILE A 42 9.52 -2.65 -16.23
CA ILE A 42 9.31 -3.22 -14.89
C ILE A 42 10.66 -3.29 -14.15
N ILE A 43 10.74 -2.63 -13.00
CA ILE A 43 11.87 -2.68 -12.09
C ILE A 43 11.70 -3.84 -11.10
N ASN A 44 10.51 -3.93 -10.50
CA ASN A 44 10.16 -4.99 -9.56
C ASN A 44 8.65 -5.19 -9.45
N ILE A 45 8.26 -6.39 -8.99
CA ILE A 45 6.89 -6.74 -8.62
C ILE A 45 6.93 -7.37 -7.24
N SER A 46 6.06 -6.92 -6.35
CA SER A 46 5.96 -7.43 -4.98
C SER A 46 4.52 -7.44 -4.52
N GLU A 47 4.15 -8.43 -3.73
CA GLU A 47 2.92 -8.33 -2.95
C GLU A 47 3.01 -7.08 -2.07
N THR A 48 1.91 -6.34 -1.97
CA THR A 48 1.92 -5.05 -1.29
C THR A 48 0.59 -4.83 -0.59
N ASN A 49 0.66 -4.58 0.72
CA ASN A 49 -0.46 -4.02 1.45
C ASN A 49 -0.46 -2.51 1.25
N PHE A 50 -1.57 -1.95 0.84
CA PHE A 50 -1.65 -0.51 0.57
C PHE A 50 -3.01 0.08 0.90
N CYS A 51 -3.03 1.37 1.19
CA CYS A 51 -4.24 2.17 1.29
C CYS A 51 -3.99 3.60 0.83
N ALA A 52 -5.04 4.28 0.39
CA ALA A 52 -5.03 5.71 0.11
C ALA A 52 -5.87 6.44 1.16
N LEU A 53 -5.31 7.50 1.74
CA LEU A 53 -5.89 8.29 2.82
C LEU A 53 -6.01 9.74 2.34
N ARG A 54 -7.24 10.25 2.22
CA ARG A 54 -7.47 11.65 1.86
C ARG A 54 -7.04 12.57 2.99
N TYR A 55 -6.53 13.74 2.65
CA TYR A 55 -6.18 14.74 3.65
C TYR A 55 -7.44 15.31 4.29
N GLY A 56 -7.39 15.53 5.59
CA GLY A 56 -8.52 15.96 6.40
C GLY A 56 -9.47 14.85 6.83
N ASP A 57 -9.32 13.64 6.27
CA ASP A 57 -10.06 12.46 6.72
C ASP A 57 -9.31 11.73 7.85
N GLU A 58 -9.98 10.75 8.45
CA GLU A 58 -9.40 9.91 9.49
C GLU A 58 -8.20 9.12 8.96
N ALA A 59 -7.05 9.25 9.63
CA ALA A 59 -5.82 8.55 9.28
C ALA A 59 -5.87 7.07 9.68
N LEU A 60 -6.92 6.36 9.25
CA LEU A 60 -7.12 4.94 9.46
C LEU A 60 -6.97 4.19 8.14
N CYS A 61 -5.87 3.46 8.02
CA CYS A 61 -5.59 2.66 6.83
C CYS A 61 -6.39 1.35 6.83
N HIS A 62 -7.36 1.25 5.95
CA HIS A 62 -7.99 -0.02 5.58
C HIS A 62 -7.21 -0.65 4.43
N ALA A 63 -6.18 -1.43 4.80
CA ALA A 63 -5.26 -1.98 3.82
C ALA A 63 -5.94 -2.95 2.85
N LYS A 64 -5.70 -2.74 1.57
CA LYS A 64 -5.96 -3.69 0.49
C LYS A 64 -4.71 -4.55 0.28
N ILE A 65 -4.90 -5.81 -0.09
CA ILE A 65 -3.83 -6.73 -0.46
C ILE A 65 -3.82 -6.83 -1.98
N GLY A 66 -2.66 -6.57 -2.59
CA GLY A 66 -2.50 -6.61 -4.03
C GLY A 66 -1.04 -6.72 -4.44
N LEU A 67 -0.71 -6.29 -5.65
CA LEU A 67 0.67 -6.16 -6.10
C LEU A 67 1.06 -4.68 -6.26
N GLY A 68 2.29 -4.37 -5.88
CA GLY A 68 2.99 -3.19 -6.31
C GLY A 68 3.86 -3.52 -7.52
N VAL A 69 3.55 -2.97 -8.68
CA VAL A 69 4.34 -3.10 -9.90
C VAL A 69 5.12 -1.80 -10.09
N LEU A 70 6.38 -1.80 -9.66
CA LEU A 70 7.25 -0.65 -9.82
C LEU A 70 7.85 -0.68 -11.21
N THR A 71 7.64 0.39 -11.96
CA THR A 71 8.16 0.59 -13.31
C THR A 71 9.02 1.85 -13.38
N ARG A 72 9.72 2.04 -14.48
CA ARG A 72 10.45 3.29 -14.74
C ARG A 72 9.53 4.50 -14.89
N LYS A 73 8.24 4.28 -15.18
CA LYS A 73 7.23 5.31 -15.44
C LYS A 73 6.31 5.58 -14.27
N GLY A 74 6.32 4.73 -13.24
CA GLY A 74 5.45 4.87 -12.09
C GLY A 74 5.29 3.58 -11.30
N LEU A 75 4.58 3.69 -10.20
CA LEU A 75 4.13 2.56 -9.38
C LEU A 75 2.66 2.29 -9.67
N VAL A 76 2.34 1.07 -10.10
CA VAL A 76 0.97 0.61 -10.27
C VAL A 76 0.62 -0.32 -9.12
N LEU A 77 -0.40 0.04 -8.35
CA LEU A 77 -0.99 -0.78 -7.29
C LEU A 77 -2.19 -1.52 -7.88
N THR A 78 -2.19 -2.83 -7.74
CA THR A 78 -3.19 -3.67 -8.40
C THR A 78 -3.95 -4.51 -7.40
N LEU A 79 -5.15 -4.91 -7.78
CA LEU A 79 -5.90 -5.97 -7.12
C LEU A 79 -5.97 -7.18 -8.07
N TYR A 80 -5.91 -8.38 -7.50
CA TYR A 80 -6.09 -9.62 -8.27
C TYR A 80 -7.49 -10.16 -8.01
N ASN A 81 -8.28 -10.24 -9.04
CA ASN A 81 -9.65 -10.75 -8.95
C ASN A 81 -10.02 -11.54 -10.20
N SER A 82 -10.70 -12.67 -10.01
CA SER A 82 -11.18 -13.54 -11.10
C SER A 82 -10.11 -13.94 -12.12
N GLY A 83 -8.87 -14.10 -11.65
CA GLY A 83 -7.75 -14.50 -12.50
C GLY A 83 -7.08 -13.35 -13.25
N HIS A 84 -7.44 -12.09 -13.00
CA HIS A 84 -6.92 -10.89 -13.67
C HIS A 84 -6.37 -9.85 -12.70
N TYR A 85 -5.41 -9.05 -13.18
CA TYR A 85 -4.84 -7.92 -12.44
C TYR A 85 -5.53 -6.63 -12.88
N HIS A 86 -6.10 -5.92 -11.91
CA HIS A 86 -6.77 -4.64 -12.14
C HIS A 86 -6.01 -3.53 -11.47
N ALA A 87 -5.62 -2.49 -12.20
CA ALA A 87 -5.02 -1.31 -11.60
C ALA A 87 -6.04 -0.62 -10.69
N ASP A 88 -5.73 -0.52 -9.39
CA ASP A 88 -6.52 0.20 -8.39
C ASP A 88 -6.04 1.64 -8.27
N LEU A 89 -4.72 1.85 -8.35
CA LEU A 89 -4.09 3.15 -8.27
C LEU A 89 -2.79 3.17 -9.09
N THR A 90 -2.53 4.26 -9.79
CA THR A 90 -1.26 4.50 -10.48
C THR A 90 -0.66 5.80 -9.96
N LEU A 91 0.61 5.72 -9.53
CA LEU A 91 1.39 6.86 -9.06
C LEU A 91 2.52 7.12 -10.05
N ARG A 92 2.41 8.18 -10.83
CA ARG A 92 3.47 8.65 -11.71
C ARG A 92 4.40 9.60 -10.95
N PRO A 93 5.63 9.85 -11.45
CA PRO A 93 6.53 10.81 -10.81
C PRO A 93 5.89 12.18 -10.58
N GLU A 94 5.16 12.69 -11.55
CA GLU A 94 4.49 14.00 -11.48
C GLU A 94 3.32 14.06 -10.49
N ASP A 95 2.75 12.90 -10.11
CA ASP A 95 1.65 12.81 -9.16
C ASP A 95 2.15 12.85 -7.71
N VAL A 96 3.42 12.47 -7.48
CA VAL A 96 4.01 12.37 -6.14
C VAL A 96 4.77 13.64 -5.79
N LEU A 97 4.36 14.31 -4.71
CA LEU A 97 5.01 15.53 -4.23
C LEU A 97 6.25 15.24 -3.37
N CYS A 98 6.16 14.24 -2.52
CA CYS A 98 7.25 13.76 -1.67
C CYS A 98 6.94 12.36 -1.15
N GLY A 99 7.92 11.71 -0.53
CA GLY A 99 7.74 10.46 0.18
C GLY A 99 8.18 10.56 1.63
N SER A 100 7.79 9.59 2.45
CA SER A 100 8.37 9.40 3.77
C SER A 100 8.55 7.92 4.09
N THR A 101 9.53 7.65 4.94
CA THR A 101 9.74 6.34 5.57
C THR A 101 10.03 6.54 7.05
N ALA A 102 9.67 5.57 7.85
CA ALA A 102 10.06 5.56 9.25
C ALA A 102 11.55 5.22 9.39
N THR A 103 12.14 5.61 10.49
CA THR A 103 13.56 5.33 10.80
C THR A 103 13.74 4.19 11.78
N SER A 104 12.70 3.41 12.00
CA SER A 104 12.75 2.28 12.93
C SER A 104 13.51 1.11 12.32
N ARG A 105 14.58 0.66 12.96
CA ARG A 105 15.35 -0.52 12.52
C ARG A 105 14.71 -1.85 12.90
N VAL A 106 13.55 -1.85 13.55
CA VAL A 106 13.03 -3.03 14.26
C VAL A 106 11.77 -3.60 13.64
N THR A 107 11.05 -2.86 12.81
CA THR A 107 9.74 -3.27 12.26
C THR A 107 9.69 -3.10 10.74
N PRO A 108 8.83 -3.87 10.04
CA PRO A 108 8.55 -3.58 8.64
C PRO A 108 8.10 -2.13 8.50
N GLU A 109 8.81 -1.38 7.66
CA GLU A 109 8.57 0.05 7.49
C GLU A 109 7.74 0.29 6.24
N PRO A 110 6.59 0.98 6.33
CA PRO A 110 5.88 1.43 5.16
C PRO A 110 6.64 2.56 4.46
N VAL A 111 6.49 2.61 3.15
CA VAL A 111 6.79 3.82 2.35
C VAL A 111 5.50 4.58 2.20
N ASN A 112 5.50 5.86 2.55
CA ASN A 112 4.37 6.74 2.26
C ASN A 112 4.72 7.60 1.05
N MET A 113 3.80 7.69 0.09
CA MET A 113 3.89 8.59 -1.05
C MET A 113 2.76 9.59 -0.96
N PHE A 114 3.09 10.88 -1.01
CA PHE A 114 2.12 11.96 -0.84
C PHE A 114 1.85 12.62 -2.19
N THR A 115 0.58 12.67 -2.56
CA THR A 115 0.10 13.37 -3.75
C THR A 115 -0.52 14.72 -3.36
N ARG A 116 -1.19 15.40 -4.27
CA ARG A 116 -1.93 16.64 -3.95
C ARG A 116 -3.18 16.37 -3.11
N GLU A 117 -3.82 15.23 -3.26
CA GLU A 117 -5.14 14.95 -2.70
C GLU A 117 -5.14 13.90 -1.58
N TYR A 118 -4.17 13.00 -1.58
CA TYR A 118 -4.12 11.87 -0.65
C TYR A 118 -2.69 11.38 -0.39
N ALA A 119 -2.53 10.69 0.72
CA ALA A 119 -1.36 9.89 1.02
C ALA A 119 -1.61 8.43 0.64
N VAL A 120 -0.60 7.76 0.09
CA VAL A 120 -0.60 6.31 -0.14
C VAL A 120 0.40 5.67 0.81
N VAL A 121 -0.09 4.77 1.64
CA VAL A 121 0.74 3.96 2.56
C VAL A 121 0.99 2.61 1.90
N LEU A 122 2.24 2.21 1.81
CA LEU A 122 2.71 1.04 1.08
C LEU A 122 3.57 0.16 1.98
N LEU A 123 3.20 -1.09 2.14
CA LEU A 123 4.00 -2.09 2.83
C LEU A 123 4.29 -3.24 1.87
N PRO A 124 5.46 -3.25 1.21
CA PRO A 124 5.83 -4.33 0.31
C PRO A 124 6.17 -5.60 1.09
N LEU A 125 5.64 -6.73 0.60
CA LEU A 125 5.80 -8.05 1.19
C LEU A 125 6.40 -9.01 0.17
N ASN A 126 7.12 -10.01 0.65
CA ASN A 126 7.55 -11.14 -0.17
C ASN A 126 6.48 -12.24 -0.20
N GLU A 127 6.71 -13.31 -0.93
CA GLU A 127 5.80 -14.46 -1.07
C GLU A 127 5.43 -15.15 0.25
N GLN A 128 6.25 -14.98 1.29
CA GLN A 128 5.98 -15.52 2.61
C GLN A 128 5.20 -14.53 3.50
N GLY A 129 4.71 -13.43 2.92
CA GLY A 129 4.02 -12.37 3.66
C GLY A 129 4.94 -11.58 4.61
N LYS A 130 6.27 -11.69 4.44
CA LYS A 130 7.26 -10.94 5.21
C LYS A 130 7.65 -9.67 4.46
N TRP A 131 8.14 -8.70 5.18
CA TRP A 131 8.64 -7.45 4.60
C TRP A 131 9.67 -7.68 3.49
N ASN A 132 9.45 -7.00 2.37
CA ASN A 132 10.33 -7.01 1.20
C ASN A 132 11.21 -5.76 1.18
N GLY A 133 12.38 -5.84 1.84
CA GLY A 133 13.32 -4.74 1.91
C GLY A 133 13.85 -4.28 0.55
N SER A 134 14.04 -5.21 -0.40
CA SER A 134 14.51 -4.85 -1.75
C SER A 134 13.51 -3.97 -2.50
N MET A 135 12.22 -4.32 -2.45
CA MET A 135 11.16 -3.50 -3.07
C MET A 135 11.03 -2.15 -2.35
N HIS A 136 11.14 -2.13 -1.01
CA HIS A 136 11.15 -0.91 -0.21
C HIS A 136 12.28 0.03 -0.63
N GLU A 137 13.53 -0.45 -0.73
CA GLU A 137 14.67 0.35 -1.16
C GLU A 137 14.49 0.87 -2.60
N GLN A 138 13.97 0.06 -3.49
CA GLN A 138 13.72 0.46 -4.87
C GLN A 138 12.62 1.52 -5.00
N MET A 139 11.60 1.50 -4.12
CA MET A 139 10.60 2.57 -4.04
C MET A 139 11.23 3.90 -3.59
N ILE A 140 12.13 3.85 -2.60
CA ILE A 140 12.89 5.02 -2.14
C ILE A 140 13.80 5.55 -3.26
N ASP A 141 14.55 4.67 -3.88
CA ASP A 141 15.42 5.02 -5.03
C ASP A 141 14.63 5.65 -6.17
N TYR A 142 13.43 5.12 -6.45
CA TYR A 142 12.53 5.68 -7.44
C TYR A 142 12.13 7.11 -7.11
N LEU A 143 11.73 7.39 -5.86
CA LEU A 143 11.41 8.75 -5.41
C LEU A 143 12.60 9.70 -5.60
N LEU A 144 13.78 9.32 -5.10
CA LEU A 144 14.97 10.14 -5.17
C LEU A 144 15.44 10.41 -6.61
N LYS A 145 15.39 9.40 -7.48
CA LYS A 145 15.76 9.54 -8.90
C LYS A 145 14.83 10.47 -9.69
N ASN A 146 13.57 10.58 -9.24
CA ASN A 146 12.61 11.51 -9.83
C ASN A 146 12.60 12.89 -9.13
N GLY A 147 13.58 13.16 -8.26
CA GLY A 147 13.71 14.44 -7.58
C GLY A 147 12.68 14.68 -6.48
N GLN A 148 11.97 13.64 -6.03
CA GLN A 148 10.98 13.74 -4.97
C GLN A 148 11.66 13.79 -3.61
N PRO A 149 11.38 14.79 -2.75
CA PRO A 149 11.93 14.84 -1.40
C PRO A 149 11.54 13.61 -0.58
N LEU A 150 12.50 13.04 0.15
CA LEU A 150 12.26 11.98 1.12
C LEU A 150 12.30 12.57 2.53
N LEU A 151 11.18 12.54 3.22
CA LEU A 151 11.03 13.02 4.59
C LEU A 151 11.33 11.89 5.58
N ILE A 152 12.14 12.17 6.59
CA ILE A 152 12.58 11.19 7.58
C ILE A 152 12.21 11.64 8.99
N GLY A 153 11.79 10.71 9.82
CA GLY A 153 11.47 10.97 11.23
C GLY A 153 10.29 11.94 11.38
N THR A 154 10.47 12.98 12.20
CA THR A 154 9.40 13.95 12.50
C THR A 154 8.97 14.79 11.30
N ALA A 155 9.85 14.99 10.31
CA ALA A 155 9.53 15.69 9.07
C ALA A 155 8.49 14.92 8.23
N GLY A 156 8.46 13.58 8.35
CA GLY A 156 7.48 12.72 7.67
C GLY A 156 6.18 12.51 8.44
N LYS A 157 5.95 13.23 9.54
CA LYS A 157 4.73 13.10 10.33
C LYS A 157 3.51 13.57 9.53
N SER A 158 2.68 12.62 9.12
CA SER A 158 1.54 12.83 8.22
C SER A 158 0.18 12.75 8.92
N SER A 159 0.15 12.83 10.25
CA SER A 159 -1.11 12.83 11.00
C SER A 159 -1.03 13.73 12.23
N ARG A 160 -2.17 14.30 12.59
CA ARG A 160 -2.35 15.05 13.84
C ARG A 160 -3.68 14.70 14.49
N LEU A 161 -3.83 15.06 15.77
CA LEU A 161 -5.12 14.99 16.43
C LEU A 161 -6.05 16.00 15.77
N SER A 162 -7.22 15.56 15.31
CA SER A 162 -8.21 16.41 14.65
C SER A 162 -8.76 17.46 15.64
N ASP A 163 -9.07 18.63 15.11
CA ASP A 163 -9.82 19.66 15.84
C ASP A 163 -11.34 19.38 15.83
N LYS A 164 -11.78 18.46 14.95
CA LYS A 164 -13.18 18.05 14.83
C LYS A 164 -13.48 16.87 15.75
N ASP A 165 -14.65 16.87 16.35
CA ASP A 165 -15.14 15.76 17.15
C ASP A 165 -15.88 14.76 16.25
N LYS A 166 -15.64 13.47 16.50
CA LYS A 166 -16.38 12.36 15.89
C LYS A 166 -17.31 11.77 16.92
N ILE A 167 -18.60 11.82 16.65
CA ILE A 167 -19.62 11.22 17.52
C ILE A 167 -19.65 9.71 17.23
N ILE A 168 -19.37 8.92 18.26
CA ILE A 168 -19.49 7.47 18.21
C ILE A 168 -20.70 7.07 19.04
N THR A 169 -21.59 6.31 18.43
CA THR A 169 -22.74 5.70 19.10
C THR A 169 -22.60 4.19 19.11
N GLY A 170 -23.05 3.56 20.15
CA GLY A 170 -23.00 2.11 20.28
C GLY A 170 -23.89 1.60 21.42
N THR A 171 -23.74 0.33 21.74
CA THR A 171 -24.40 -0.29 22.88
C THR A 171 -23.34 -0.80 23.84
N ILE A 172 -23.51 -0.55 25.15
CA ILE A 172 -22.60 -1.04 26.16
C ILE A 172 -22.57 -2.59 26.11
N PRO A 173 -21.39 -3.22 25.96
CA PRO A 173 -21.28 -4.67 25.88
C PRO A 173 -22.00 -5.37 27.04
N GLY A 174 -22.80 -6.40 26.72
CA GLY A 174 -23.60 -7.15 27.70
C GLY A 174 -24.87 -6.47 28.19
N THR A 175 -25.22 -5.29 27.63
CA THR A 175 -26.47 -4.57 27.96
C THR A 175 -27.20 -4.14 26.67
N LYS A 176 -28.41 -3.56 26.86
CA LYS A 176 -29.14 -2.91 25.74
C LYS A 176 -29.08 -1.38 25.82
N LEU A 177 -28.22 -0.85 26.71
CA LEU A 177 -28.12 0.59 26.92
C LEU A 177 -27.30 1.23 25.83
N PRO A 178 -27.84 2.21 25.10
CA PRO A 178 -27.08 2.98 24.12
C PRO A 178 -26.09 3.91 24.83
N TYR A 179 -24.95 4.15 24.17
CA TYR A 179 -24.03 5.21 24.55
C TYR A 179 -23.72 6.12 23.37
N MET A 180 -23.37 7.33 23.69
CA MET A 180 -22.82 8.33 22.74
C MET A 180 -21.58 8.94 23.39
N THR A 181 -20.50 9.01 22.62
CA THR A 181 -19.27 9.67 23.07
C THR A 181 -18.67 10.50 21.94
N GLU A 182 -18.03 11.59 22.29
CA GLU A 182 -17.25 12.41 21.36
C GLU A 182 -15.79 12.01 21.49
N LEU A 183 -15.18 11.69 20.34
CA LEU A 183 -13.77 11.35 20.26
C LEU A 183 -13.12 12.19 19.18
N LYS A 184 -11.93 12.69 19.47
CA LYS A 184 -11.03 13.23 18.43
C LYS A 184 -10.32 12.08 17.74
N TYR A 185 -10.21 12.16 16.43
CA TYR A 185 -9.52 11.17 15.62
C TYR A 185 -8.20 11.71 15.09
N MET A 186 -7.32 10.82 14.64
CA MET A 186 -6.11 11.21 13.93
C MET A 186 -6.48 11.60 12.50
N GLU A 187 -6.21 12.84 12.12
CA GLU A 187 -6.45 13.41 10.80
C GLU A 187 -5.22 13.22 9.92
N GLN A 188 -5.42 12.78 8.66
CA GLN A 188 -4.35 12.66 7.68
C GLN A 188 -3.95 14.04 7.14
N LEU A 189 -2.64 14.29 7.10
CA LEU A 189 -2.06 15.56 6.61
C LEU A 189 -1.13 15.30 5.43
N ASN A 190 -0.90 16.35 4.66
CA ASN A 190 0.18 16.43 3.69
C ASN A 190 1.43 17.04 4.36
N PRO A 191 2.51 16.29 4.57
CA PRO A 191 3.74 16.80 5.18
C PRO A 191 4.70 17.42 4.15
N CYS A 192 4.40 17.32 2.83
CA CYS A 192 5.31 17.81 1.81
C CYS A 192 5.51 19.32 1.91
N PRO A 193 6.75 19.79 1.72
CA PRO A 193 7.01 21.22 1.63
C PRO A 193 6.21 21.83 0.45
N VAL A 194 5.54 22.94 0.72
CA VAL A 194 4.83 23.69 -0.33
C VAL A 194 5.90 24.20 -1.31
N PRO A 195 5.75 24.00 -2.62
CA PRO A 195 6.67 24.60 -3.59
C PRO A 195 6.74 26.10 -3.38
N VAL A 196 7.95 26.65 -3.23
CA VAL A 196 8.17 28.08 -3.12
C VAL A 196 7.75 28.71 -4.45
N GLY A 197 6.54 29.23 -4.56
CA GLY A 197 6.01 29.85 -5.79
C GLY A 197 4.49 29.83 -5.96
N GLU A 198 3.74 29.06 -5.18
CA GLU A 198 2.27 28.98 -5.26
C GLU A 198 1.58 29.66 -4.06
N GLY A 199 2.21 30.65 -3.45
CA GLY A 199 1.60 31.49 -2.43
C GLY A 199 0.85 32.67 -3.08
N HIS A 200 -0.45 32.49 -3.30
CA HIS A 200 -1.39 33.59 -3.53
C HIS A 200 -2.49 33.56 -2.50
#